data_6ba5490c7276c65fd94b2529bfc3cc97
#
_entry.id   6ba5490c7276c65fd94b2529bfc3cc97
#
_cell.length_a   1.000
_cell.length_b   1.000
_cell.length_c   1.000
_cell.angle_alpha   90.00
_cell.angle_beta   90.00
_cell.angle_gamma   90.00
#
_symmetry.space_group_name_H-M   'P 1'
#
loop_
_entity.id
_entity.type
_entity.pdbx_description
1 polymer ?
#
loop_
_entity_poly.entity_id
_entity_poly.type
_entity_poly.pdbx_seq_one_letter_code
_entity_poly.pdbx_strand_id
1 'polypeptide(L)'
;GPEPDAGIYLRGTPQVQIWDTARTNVGAEVGSGGLYNNQQNPSKPLKVADQKVGEWNTFLIRMIGERVSVWLNGELVTDNVILENFWDRSQLIFPVEQIELQAHGSKVAYRDIFIKEIPRPEPFKLSSEEEKEGFRILFDGTNLDQWTGNKRDYAVESGNIVLHPSQGSGGNLYTKDQFDNFVFRFEFMLTPGANNGLGIRTPLEGDAAYMGMELQILDNDAPVYEKLAIYQYHGSVYGVIPAKRGFLKPVGEWNYQEVIADGDHIKVILNGTTILDGNIREASKNGTMDKREHPGLLNKTGHIGFLGHGSKVKFRNIRIKELK
;
A
#
# COMPACT_ATOMS: atom_id res chain seq x y z
N GLY A 1 -21.71 15.47 29.35
CA GLY A 1 -22.24 15.01 30.65
C GLY A 1 -21.35 13.95 31.25
N PRO A 2 -21.55 13.57 32.52
CA PRO A 2 -20.83 12.45 33.12
C PRO A 2 -21.18 11.12 32.41
N GLU A 3 -20.22 10.21 32.37
CA GLU A 3 -20.35 8.88 31.78
C GLU A 3 -20.83 8.85 30.30
N PRO A 4 -20.36 9.74 29.41
CA PRO A 4 -20.76 9.70 28.03
C PRO A 4 -20.29 8.41 27.37
N ASP A 5 -21.21 7.84 26.61
CA ASP A 5 -20.99 6.74 25.70
C ASP A 5 -21.72 7.10 24.40
N ALA A 6 -20.96 7.31 23.36
CA ALA A 6 -21.48 7.73 22.08
C ALA A 6 -20.51 7.38 20.95
N GLY A 7 -20.92 7.59 19.74
CA GLY A 7 -20.08 7.36 18.59
C GLY A 7 -20.53 8.16 17.37
N ILE A 8 -19.63 8.27 16.42
CA ILE A 8 -19.91 8.81 15.11
C ILE A 8 -19.81 7.65 14.12
N TYR A 9 -20.97 7.17 13.64
CA TYR A 9 -21.04 6.10 12.65
C TYR A 9 -20.56 6.60 11.29
N LEU A 10 -19.79 5.80 10.63
CA LEU A 10 -19.28 6.08 9.30
C LEU A 10 -19.85 5.06 8.32
N ARG A 11 -20.55 5.54 7.30
CA ARG A 11 -21.19 4.70 6.27
C ARG A 11 -22.08 3.58 6.86
N GLY A 12 -22.95 3.91 7.81
CA GLY A 12 -23.87 2.95 8.42
C GLY A 12 -23.22 1.82 9.22
N THR A 13 -21.89 1.82 9.32
CA THR A 13 -21.14 0.88 10.18
C THR A 13 -20.69 1.55 11.46
N PRO A 14 -20.39 0.84 12.55
CA PRO A 14 -19.86 1.43 13.77
C PRO A 14 -18.54 2.11 13.51
N GLN A 15 -18.07 2.71 14.50
CA GLN A 15 -18.17 4.11 14.94
C GLN A 15 -16.77 4.52 15.36
N VAL A 16 -16.47 5.78 15.15
CA VAL A 16 -15.44 6.45 15.91
C VAL A 16 -16.01 6.70 17.31
N GLN A 17 -15.40 6.07 18.30
CA GLN A 17 -15.91 6.03 19.68
C GLN A 17 -15.70 7.37 20.42
N ILE A 18 -16.67 7.72 21.27
CA ILE A 18 -16.61 8.84 22.22
C ILE A 18 -16.79 8.30 23.62
N TRP A 19 -15.79 8.49 24.50
CA TRP A 19 -15.75 7.99 25.86
C TRP A 19 -15.65 9.08 26.92
N ASP A 20 -16.12 8.76 28.12
CA ASP A 20 -15.57 9.34 29.35
C ASP A 20 -14.44 8.45 29.84
N THR A 21 -13.22 8.93 29.80
CA THR A 21 -12.01 8.17 30.17
C THR A 21 -11.99 7.74 31.65
N ALA A 22 -12.85 8.29 32.47
CA ALA A 22 -13.00 7.88 33.88
C ALA A 22 -13.78 6.54 34.02
N ARG A 23 -14.46 6.06 32.97
CA ARG A 23 -15.22 4.79 32.98
C ARG A 23 -14.31 3.58 32.77
N THR A 24 -13.41 3.32 33.70
CA THR A 24 -12.45 2.20 33.60
C THR A 24 -13.09 0.83 33.64
N ASN A 25 -14.30 0.71 34.22
CA ASN A 25 -15.08 -0.53 34.27
C ASN A 25 -15.56 -1.05 32.90
N VAL A 26 -15.55 -0.19 31.88
CA VAL A 26 -15.89 -0.56 30.47
C VAL A 26 -14.70 -0.42 29.52
N GLY A 27 -13.51 -0.14 30.03
CA GLY A 27 -12.30 0.00 29.21
C GLY A 27 -12.15 1.37 28.52
N ALA A 28 -12.89 2.39 28.98
CA ALA A 28 -12.90 3.72 28.36
C ALA A 28 -11.63 4.56 28.64
N GLU A 29 -10.77 4.09 29.55
CA GLU A 29 -9.47 4.70 29.85
C GLU A 29 -8.54 4.78 28.65
N VAL A 30 -8.80 4.03 27.60
CA VAL A 30 -8.05 4.08 26.34
C VAL A 30 -8.27 5.38 25.56
N GLY A 31 -9.34 6.13 25.86
CA GLY A 31 -9.69 7.39 25.23
C GLY A 31 -10.62 7.25 24.03
N SER A 32 -11.07 8.41 23.53
CA SER A 32 -11.93 8.51 22.36
C SER A 32 -11.14 8.45 21.05
N GLY A 33 -11.86 8.24 19.93
CA GLY A 33 -11.30 8.27 18.59
C GLY A 33 -10.91 6.90 18.02
N GLY A 34 -11.01 5.83 18.82
CA GLY A 34 -10.81 4.47 18.34
C GLY A 34 -11.96 3.96 17.45
N LEU A 35 -11.71 2.91 16.66
CA LEU A 35 -12.73 2.21 15.86
C LEU A 35 -13.28 1.05 16.67
N TYR A 36 -14.19 1.35 17.57
CA TYR A 36 -14.62 0.52 18.72
C TYR A 36 -14.91 -0.94 18.38
N ASN A 37 -15.59 -1.21 17.27
CA ASN A 37 -16.04 -2.55 16.92
C ASN A 37 -15.09 -3.35 16.01
N ASN A 38 -13.91 -2.84 15.71
CA ASN A 38 -12.90 -3.60 14.98
C ASN A 38 -12.43 -4.81 15.78
N GLN A 39 -12.23 -5.94 15.13
CA GLN A 39 -11.73 -7.18 15.71
C GLN A 39 -10.41 -7.67 15.10
N GLN A 40 -10.28 -7.56 13.78
CA GLN A 40 -9.09 -7.97 13.04
C GLN A 40 -8.08 -6.82 12.90
N ASN A 41 -8.58 -5.60 12.83
CA ASN A 41 -7.77 -4.38 12.75
C ASN A 41 -7.79 -3.64 14.09
N PRO A 42 -6.84 -2.71 14.33
CA PRO A 42 -6.80 -1.96 15.57
C PRO A 42 -8.13 -1.30 15.91
N SER A 43 -8.58 -1.48 17.16
CA SER A 43 -9.84 -0.88 17.66
C SER A 43 -9.60 0.28 18.63
N LYS A 44 -8.44 0.30 19.30
CA LYS A 44 -8.08 1.30 20.32
C LYS A 44 -7.36 2.48 19.68
N PRO A 45 -7.52 3.69 20.23
CA PRO A 45 -6.72 4.83 19.82
C PRO A 45 -5.24 4.63 20.20
N LEU A 46 -4.35 5.33 19.50
CA LEU A 46 -2.90 5.32 19.73
C LEU A 46 -2.52 5.95 21.07
N LYS A 47 -3.35 6.87 21.56
CA LYS A 47 -3.15 7.62 22.80
C LYS A 47 -4.46 8.27 23.26
N VAL A 48 -4.51 8.65 24.52
CA VAL A 48 -5.58 9.48 25.08
C VAL A 48 -5.31 10.94 24.70
N ALA A 49 -6.28 11.60 24.09
CA ALA A 49 -6.22 13.02 23.72
C ALA A 49 -7.50 13.79 24.12
N ASP A 50 -8.32 13.19 24.98
CA ASP A 50 -9.58 13.74 25.44
C ASP A 50 -9.38 14.93 26.38
N GLN A 51 -10.24 15.94 26.25
CA GLN A 51 -10.40 16.98 27.29
C GLN A 51 -11.26 16.45 28.44
N LYS A 52 -11.24 17.16 29.56
CA LYS A 52 -12.06 16.81 30.73
C LYS A 52 -13.54 16.82 30.39
N VAL A 53 -14.32 15.96 31.08
CA VAL A 53 -15.77 15.96 30.96
C VAL A 53 -16.32 17.37 31.27
N GLY A 54 -17.17 17.86 30.37
CA GLY A 54 -17.70 19.23 30.43
C GLY A 54 -16.99 20.21 29.49
N GLU A 55 -15.83 19.87 28.96
CA GLU A 55 -15.11 20.64 27.96
C GLU A 55 -15.39 20.13 26.54
N TRP A 56 -15.20 21.02 25.54
CA TRP A 56 -15.38 20.66 24.14
C TRP A 56 -14.15 19.94 23.60
N ASN A 57 -14.41 18.84 22.91
CA ASN A 57 -13.43 18.14 22.10
C ASN A 57 -13.65 18.42 20.60
N THR A 58 -12.58 18.49 19.83
CA THR A 58 -12.63 18.67 18.39
C THR A 58 -12.18 17.39 17.69
N PHE A 59 -13.03 16.85 16.84
CA PHE A 59 -12.69 15.73 15.96
C PHE A 59 -12.44 16.18 14.53
N LEU A 60 -11.38 15.66 13.90
CA LEU A 60 -11.23 15.59 12.46
C LEU A 60 -11.18 14.11 12.07
N ILE A 61 -12.15 13.68 11.30
CA ILE A 61 -12.23 12.29 10.81
C ILE A 61 -12.03 12.32 9.30
N ARG A 62 -11.04 11.58 8.80
CA ARG A 62 -10.80 11.39 7.37
C ARG A 62 -11.05 9.94 7.01
N MET A 63 -11.91 9.71 6.04
CA MET A 63 -12.19 8.37 5.53
C MET A 63 -11.95 8.31 4.02
N ILE A 64 -11.07 7.40 3.59
CA ILE A 64 -10.75 7.15 2.18
C ILE A 64 -10.86 5.64 1.94
N GLY A 65 -11.79 5.24 1.06
CA GLY A 65 -12.15 3.84 0.95
C GLY A 65 -12.69 3.32 2.28
N GLU A 66 -12.14 2.25 2.78
CA GLU A 66 -12.46 1.64 4.09
C GLU A 66 -11.54 2.12 5.22
N ARG A 67 -10.57 3.01 4.93
CA ARG A 67 -9.55 3.44 5.88
C ARG A 67 -9.89 4.75 6.55
N VAL A 68 -9.73 4.76 7.86
CA VAL A 68 -10.08 5.88 8.73
C VAL A 68 -8.84 6.39 9.46
N SER A 69 -8.66 7.70 9.45
CA SER A 69 -7.73 8.41 10.34
C SER A 69 -8.51 9.42 11.18
N VAL A 70 -8.19 9.48 12.46
CA VAL A 70 -8.88 10.35 13.42
C VAL A 70 -7.87 11.22 14.15
N TRP A 71 -8.13 12.51 14.18
CA TRP A 71 -7.45 13.47 15.05
C TRP A 71 -8.44 13.95 16.11
N LEU A 72 -8.04 13.88 17.36
CA LEU A 72 -8.76 14.40 18.52
C LEU A 72 -7.96 15.53 19.14
N ASN A 73 -8.54 16.71 19.21
CA ASN A 73 -7.87 17.92 19.72
C ASN A 73 -6.52 18.24 19.05
N GLY A 74 -6.41 17.94 17.75
CA GLY A 74 -5.20 18.09 16.95
C GLY A 74 -4.21 16.94 17.03
N GLU A 75 -4.41 15.96 17.91
CA GLU A 75 -3.57 14.79 18.09
C GLU A 75 -4.07 13.62 17.24
N LEU A 76 -3.19 12.96 16.47
CA LEU A 76 -3.52 11.76 15.71
C LEU A 76 -3.74 10.59 16.69
N VAL A 77 -4.97 10.10 16.76
CA VAL A 77 -5.38 9.02 17.67
C VAL A 77 -5.71 7.71 16.94
N THR A 78 -6.06 7.77 15.67
CA THR A 78 -6.22 6.59 14.81
C THR A 78 -5.58 6.89 13.46
N ASP A 79 -4.66 6.04 13.00
CA ASP A 79 -3.91 6.30 11.78
C ASP A 79 -4.17 5.21 10.73
N ASN A 80 -4.93 5.60 9.68
CA ASN A 80 -5.13 4.81 8.46
C ASN A 80 -5.60 3.37 8.70
N VAL A 81 -6.48 3.17 9.69
CA VAL A 81 -7.01 1.86 10.09
C VAL A 81 -8.21 1.48 9.23
N ILE A 82 -8.28 0.22 8.81
CA ILE A 82 -9.44 -0.34 8.12
C ILE A 82 -10.61 -0.39 9.10
N LEU A 83 -11.74 0.21 8.71
CA LEU A 83 -13.00 0.08 9.43
C LEU A 83 -13.71 -1.21 8.98
N GLU A 84 -14.02 -2.08 9.92
CA GLU A 84 -14.67 -3.35 9.63
C GLU A 84 -16.20 -3.22 9.58
N ASN A 85 -16.83 -3.98 8.70
CA ASN A 85 -18.28 -4.08 8.67
C ASN A 85 -18.77 -4.87 9.91
N PHE A 86 -19.38 -4.17 10.85
CA PHE A 86 -19.89 -4.78 12.08
C PHE A 86 -21.07 -5.70 11.83
N TRP A 87 -21.91 -5.37 10.86
CA TRP A 87 -23.16 -6.09 10.58
C TRP A 87 -22.91 -7.40 9.84
N ASP A 88 -21.91 -7.42 8.97
CA ASP A 88 -21.45 -8.61 8.26
C ASP A 88 -19.92 -8.54 8.03
N ARG A 89 -19.20 -9.23 8.89
CA ARG A 89 -17.72 -9.20 8.87
C ARG A 89 -17.09 -9.93 7.68
N SER A 90 -17.87 -10.67 6.92
CA SER A 90 -17.42 -11.29 5.68
C SER A 90 -17.39 -10.32 4.51
N GLN A 91 -18.02 -9.16 4.65
CA GLN A 91 -18.12 -8.12 3.62
C GLN A 91 -17.33 -6.88 4.00
N LEU A 92 -16.93 -6.13 2.98
CA LEU A 92 -16.39 -4.79 3.14
C LEU A 92 -17.50 -3.83 3.62
N ILE A 93 -17.12 -2.68 4.15
CA ILE A 93 -18.06 -1.61 4.49
C ILE A 93 -18.75 -1.09 3.22
N PHE A 94 -19.94 -0.55 3.38
CA PHE A 94 -20.69 0.04 2.27
C PHE A 94 -19.90 1.18 1.61
N PRO A 95 -19.88 1.26 0.26
CA PRO A 95 -19.16 2.31 -0.46
C PRO A 95 -19.76 3.70 -0.23
N VAL A 96 -21.06 3.77 0.00
CA VAL A 96 -21.83 4.98 0.29
C VAL A 96 -22.90 4.64 1.31
N GLU A 97 -22.93 5.34 2.41
CA GLU A 97 -23.96 5.28 3.45
C GLU A 97 -23.91 6.52 4.35
N GLN A 98 -24.79 6.57 5.34
CA GLN A 98 -24.97 7.71 6.23
C GLN A 98 -23.83 7.89 7.22
N ILE A 99 -23.65 9.12 7.68
CA ILE A 99 -22.93 9.46 8.90
C ILE A 99 -23.98 9.68 9.99
N GLU A 100 -23.84 8.98 11.13
CA GLU A 100 -24.83 9.01 12.17
C GLU A 100 -24.20 9.38 13.52
N LEU A 101 -24.93 10.17 14.33
CA LEU A 101 -24.55 10.47 15.69
C LEU A 101 -25.29 9.52 16.61
N GLN A 102 -24.56 8.65 17.28
CA GLN A 102 -25.13 7.63 18.16
C GLN A 102 -25.66 8.27 19.45
N ALA A 103 -26.89 7.91 19.83
CA ALA A 103 -27.46 8.17 21.15
C ALA A 103 -27.42 6.88 21.97
N HIS A 104 -26.69 6.88 23.10
CA HIS A 104 -26.48 5.70 23.93
C HIS A 104 -26.82 5.97 25.40
N GLY A 105 -27.91 6.69 25.67
CA GLY A 105 -28.47 6.90 27.01
C GLY A 105 -27.79 7.96 27.85
N SER A 106 -26.67 8.52 27.40
CA SER A 106 -25.95 9.61 28.08
C SER A 106 -26.03 10.92 27.30
N LYS A 107 -25.89 12.05 28.03
CA LYS A 107 -25.97 13.38 27.40
C LYS A 107 -24.66 13.71 26.69
N VAL A 108 -24.69 13.78 25.39
CA VAL A 108 -23.61 14.29 24.53
C VAL A 108 -24.15 15.45 23.71
N ALA A 109 -23.35 16.49 23.50
CA ALA A 109 -23.69 17.63 22.68
C ALA A 109 -22.71 17.71 21.48
N TYR A 110 -23.24 18.04 20.32
CA TYR A 110 -22.48 18.22 19.08
C TYR A 110 -22.71 19.65 18.58
N ARG A 111 -21.68 20.26 17.99
CA ARG A 111 -21.77 21.57 17.33
C ARG A 111 -20.72 21.67 16.23
N ASP A 112 -20.87 22.70 15.39
CA ASP A 112 -19.89 23.05 14.35
C ASP A 112 -19.53 21.85 13.47
N ILE A 113 -20.57 21.14 12.97
CA ILE A 113 -20.40 19.93 12.16
C ILE A 113 -20.21 20.34 10.70
N PHE A 114 -19.07 19.99 10.13
CA PHE A 114 -18.72 20.24 8.74
C PHE A 114 -18.35 18.93 8.03
N ILE A 115 -18.66 18.85 6.75
CA ILE A 115 -18.21 17.78 5.86
C ILE A 115 -17.52 18.38 4.64
N LYS A 116 -16.43 17.73 4.23
CA LYS A 116 -15.76 18.00 2.97
C LYS A 116 -15.67 16.70 2.19
N GLU A 117 -16.31 16.63 1.05
CA GLU A 117 -16.11 15.52 0.13
C GLU A 117 -14.69 15.57 -0.43
N ILE A 118 -14.02 14.42 -0.41
CA ILE A 118 -12.70 14.24 -1.01
C ILE A 118 -12.93 13.74 -2.44
N PRO A 119 -12.63 14.56 -3.47
CA PRO A 119 -12.86 14.14 -4.85
C PRO A 119 -12.06 12.90 -5.19
N ARG A 120 -12.69 11.97 -5.90
CA ARG A 120 -11.96 10.83 -6.48
C ARG A 120 -11.08 11.35 -7.61
N PRO A 121 -9.82 10.91 -7.72
CA PRO A 121 -9.01 11.18 -8.88
C PRO A 121 -9.67 10.60 -10.14
N GLU A 122 -9.46 11.25 -11.27
CA GLU A 122 -9.84 10.66 -12.55
C GLU A 122 -9.05 9.36 -12.76
N PRO A 123 -9.73 8.27 -13.19
CA PRO A 123 -9.06 7.02 -13.49
C PRO A 123 -8.01 7.21 -14.59
N PHE A 124 -6.88 6.53 -14.46
CA PHE A 124 -5.86 6.47 -15.50
C PHE A 124 -6.43 5.83 -16.76
N LYS A 125 -6.07 6.38 -17.90
CA LYS A 125 -6.42 5.87 -19.24
C LYS A 125 -5.16 5.59 -20.04
N LEU A 126 -5.19 4.57 -20.87
CA LEU A 126 -4.13 4.32 -21.85
C LEU A 126 -4.09 5.43 -22.89
N SER A 127 -2.92 5.69 -23.43
CA SER A 127 -2.81 6.48 -24.65
C SER A 127 -3.33 5.67 -25.86
N SER A 128 -3.68 6.37 -26.94
CA SER A 128 -4.11 5.70 -28.16
C SER A 128 -3.05 4.77 -28.76
N GLU A 129 -1.78 5.07 -28.52
CA GLU A 129 -0.65 4.23 -28.92
C GLU A 129 -0.60 2.95 -28.07
N GLU A 130 -0.72 3.09 -26.74
CA GLU A 130 -0.73 1.95 -25.83
C GLU A 130 -1.92 1.00 -26.08
N GLU A 131 -3.10 1.57 -26.39
CA GLU A 131 -4.27 0.76 -26.78
C GLU A 131 -4.00 -0.03 -28.07
N LYS A 132 -3.42 0.62 -29.10
CA LYS A 132 -3.05 -0.06 -30.37
C LYS A 132 -1.96 -1.10 -30.19
N GLU A 133 -1.03 -0.87 -29.27
CA GLU A 133 0.00 -1.82 -28.91
C GLU A 133 -0.52 -3.02 -28.12
N GLY A 134 -1.75 -2.96 -27.59
CA GLY A 134 -2.39 -4.04 -26.85
C GLY A 134 -2.09 -4.04 -25.35
N PHE A 135 -1.77 -2.88 -24.77
CA PHE A 135 -1.71 -2.73 -23.33
C PHE A 135 -3.09 -2.85 -22.70
N ARG A 136 -3.15 -3.41 -21.51
CA ARG A 136 -4.32 -3.37 -20.62
C ARG A 136 -3.95 -2.79 -19.25
N ILE A 137 -4.90 -2.12 -18.62
CA ILE A 137 -4.69 -1.52 -17.31
C ILE A 137 -4.79 -2.61 -16.23
N LEU A 138 -3.84 -2.61 -15.29
CA LEU A 138 -3.88 -3.43 -14.07
C LEU A 138 -4.23 -2.61 -12.84
N PHE A 139 -4.02 -1.29 -12.89
CA PHE A 139 -4.43 -0.35 -11.86
C PHE A 139 -4.62 1.05 -12.45
N ASP A 140 -5.83 1.55 -12.36
CA ASP A 140 -6.25 2.85 -12.88
C ASP A 140 -6.38 3.93 -11.80
N GLY A 141 -6.12 3.60 -10.54
CA GLY A 141 -6.29 4.51 -9.41
C GLY A 141 -7.57 4.28 -8.61
N THR A 142 -8.45 3.34 -8.98
CA THR A 142 -9.77 3.18 -8.35
C THR A 142 -9.84 2.06 -7.32
N ASN A 143 -9.30 0.87 -7.61
CA ASN A 143 -9.43 -0.31 -6.75
C ASN A 143 -8.30 -1.32 -6.96
N LEU A 144 -8.25 -2.35 -6.10
CA LEU A 144 -7.31 -3.47 -6.19
C LEU A 144 -7.99 -4.77 -6.65
N ASP A 145 -9.01 -4.70 -7.52
CA ASP A 145 -9.78 -5.87 -7.93
C ASP A 145 -8.96 -6.87 -8.75
N GLN A 146 -7.95 -6.40 -9.49
CA GLN A 146 -7.02 -7.24 -10.24
C GLN A 146 -5.82 -7.75 -9.41
N TRP A 147 -5.81 -7.46 -8.11
CA TRP A 147 -4.71 -7.76 -7.21
C TRP A 147 -5.12 -8.73 -6.10
N THR A 148 -4.14 -9.45 -5.54
CA THR A 148 -4.28 -10.40 -4.43
C THR A 148 -3.08 -10.28 -3.47
N GLY A 149 -3.11 -11.00 -2.35
CA GLY A 149 -2.07 -10.95 -1.34
C GLY A 149 -2.37 -9.91 -0.25
N ASN A 150 -1.36 -9.16 0.16
CA ASN A 150 -1.47 -8.24 1.31
C ASN A 150 -2.21 -6.94 0.97
N LYS A 151 -3.52 -7.00 0.80
CA LYS A 151 -4.34 -5.79 0.63
C LYS A 151 -4.52 -4.97 1.91
N ARG A 152 -4.09 -5.48 3.06
CA ARG A 152 -4.16 -4.76 4.33
C ARG A 152 -3.18 -3.59 4.36
N ASP A 153 -1.94 -3.82 3.97
CA ASP A 153 -0.90 -2.80 4.02
C ASP A 153 -0.84 -1.95 2.74
N TYR A 154 -1.36 -2.47 1.62
CA TYR A 154 -1.49 -1.72 0.38
C TYR A 154 -2.89 -1.10 0.26
N ALA A 155 -2.97 0.21 0.28
CA ALA A 155 -4.21 0.98 0.18
C ALA A 155 -4.31 1.76 -1.12
N VAL A 156 -5.53 1.99 -1.59
CA VAL A 156 -5.77 2.95 -2.68
C VAL A 156 -6.03 4.32 -2.08
N GLU A 157 -5.13 5.28 -2.33
CA GLU A 157 -5.22 6.65 -1.84
C GLU A 157 -4.92 7.64 -2.94
N SER A 158 -5.87 8.55 -3.20
CA SER A 158 -5.72 9.61 -4.20
C SER A 158 -5.18 9.11 -5.55
N GLY A 159 -5.73 8.00 -6.05
CA GLY A 159 -5.36 7.40 -7.34
C GLY A 159 -4.05 6.59 -7.32
N ASN A 160 -3.49 6.31 -6.14
CA ASN A 160 -2.25 5.57 -6.01
C ASN A 160 -2.44 4.33 -5.15
N ILE A 161 -1.69 3.27 -5.42
CA ILE A 161 -1.43 2.22 -4.44
C ILE A 161 -0.38 2.77 -3.47
N VAL A 162 -0.67 2.80 -2.19
CA VAL A 162 0.24 3.28 -1.14
C VAL A 162 0.51 2.14 -0.18
N LEU A 163 1.77 1.78 0.01
CA LEU A 163 2.16 0.83 1.03
C LEU A 163 2.26 1.53 2.39
N HIS A 164 1.46 1.08 3.35
CA HIS A 164 1.52 1.45 4.77
C HIS A 164 2.01 0.23 5.55
N PRO A 165 3.30 0.08 5.75
CA PRO A 165 3.82 -1.10 6.42
C PRO A 165 3.32 -1.17 7.86
N SER A 166 2.59 -2.23 8.20
CA SER A 166 2.22 -2.52 9.58
C SER A 166 3.43 -3.09 10.33
N GLN A 167 3.47 -2.91 11.67
CA GLN A 167 4.58 -3.40 12.48
C GLN A 167 4.81 -4.91 12.25
N GLY A 168 5.98 -5.26 11.74
CA GLY A 168 6.46 -6.64 11.59
C GLY A 168 6.01 -7.37 10.32
N SER A 169 5.35 -6.74 9.36
CA SER A 169 4.95 -7.41 8.13
C SER A 169 5.53 -6.74 6.89
N GLY A 170 6.43 -7.45 6.21
CA GLY A 170 6.67 -7.24 4.80
C GLY A 170 5.74 -8.17 4.03
N GLY A 171 4.55 -7.74 3.67
CA GLY A 171 3.66 -8.53 2.84
C GLY A 171 3.70 -8.04 1.40
N ASN A 172 3.40 -8.91 0.46
CA ASN A 172 3.46 -8.63 -0.96
C ASN A 172 2.06 -8.47 -1.55
N LEU A 173 1.95 -7.57 -2.53
CA LEU A 173 0.74 -7.39 -3.32
C LEU A 173 1.01 -7.93 -4.72
N TYR A 174 0.26 -8.93 -5.15
CA TYR A 174 0.44 -9.61 -6.43
C TYR A 174 -0.73 -9.37 -7.40
N THR A 175 -0.48 -9.46 -8.70
CA THR A 175 -1.53 -9.60 -9.72
C THR A 175 -2.31 -10.89 -9.49
N LYS A 176 -3.62 -10.93 -9.79
CA LYS A 176 -4.39 -12.19 -9.80
C LYS A 176 -3.99 -13.08 -10.96
N ASP A 177 -3.72 -12.47 -12.12
CA ASP A 177 -3.27 -13.18 -13.30
C ASP A 177 -1.77 -13.49 -13.22
N GLN A 178 -1.35 -14.54 -13.92
CA GLN A 178 0.04 -14.89 -14.15
C GLN A 178 0.46 -14.49 -15.55
N PHE A 179 1.73 -14.16 -15.72
CA PHE A 179 2.30 -13.68 -16.98
C PHE A 179 3.58 -14.44 -17.32
N ASP A 180 3.76 -14.71 -18.61
CA ASP A 180 4.98 -15.30 -19.18
C ASP A 180 5.90 -14.20 -19.72
N ASN A 181 5.68 -13.77 -20.96
CA ASN A 181 6.42 -12.69 -21.61
C ASN A 181 5.58 -11.42 -21.65
N PHE A 182 6.16 -10.30 -21.27
CA PHE A 182 5.38 -9.07 -21.14
C PHE A 182 6.24 -7.79 -21.21
N VAL A 183 5.54 -6.68 -21.47
CA VAL A 183 6.00 -5.32 -21.16
C VAL A 183 5.13 -4.78 -20.02
N PHE A 184 5.71 -4.46 -18.90
CA PHE A 184 5.04 -3.95 -17.71
C PHE A 184 5.48 -2.51 -17.45
N ARG A 185 4.52 -1.58 -17.37
CA ARG A 185 4.76 -0.14 -17.17
C ARG A 185 4.08 0.33 -15.89
N PHE A 186 4.79 1.13 -15.11
CA PHE A 186 4.23 1.73 -13.90
C PHE A 186 5.01 2.98 -13.52
N GLU A 187 4.41 3.78 -12.64
CA GLU A 187 5.08 4.87 -11.97
C GLU A 187 5.20 4.57 -10.48
N PHE A 188 6.31 4.98 -9.88
CA PHE A 188 6.54 4.83 -8.45
C PHE A 188 7.16 6.08 -7.84
N MET A 189 6.91 6.29 -6.54
CA MET A 189 7.47 7.37 -5.75
C MET A 189 8.05 6.80 -4.47
N LEU A 190 9.32 7.09 -4.23
CA LEU A 190 10.06 6.67 -3.04
C LEU A 190 9.90 7.67 -1.91
N THR A 191 9.94 7.18 -0.67
CA THR A 191 10.20 7.99 0.53
C THR A 191 11.67 7.84 0.95
N PRO A 192 12.21 8.71 1.84
CA PRO A 192 13.59 8.57 2.30
C PRO A 192 13.88 7.18 2.87
N GLY A 193 14.93 6.52 2.36
CA GLY A 193 15.32 5.17 2.75
C GLY A 193 14.36 4.07 2.32
N ALA A 194 13.50 4.32 1.34
CA ALA A 194 12.54 3.33 0.87
C ALA A 194 13.21 2.09 0.28
N ASN A 195 12.68 0.93 0.64
CA ASN A 195 13.02 -0.37 0.08
C ASN A 195 11.73 -1.13 -0.29
N ASN A 196 11.68 -1.63 -1.49
CA ASN A 196 10.63 -2.44 -2.07
C ASN A 196 11.23 -3.27 -3.21
N GLY A 197 10.44 -4.13 -3.84
CA GLY A 197 10.84 -4.87 -5.03
C GLY A 197 9.69 -5.05 -5.99
N LEU A 198 9.99 -5.25 -7.26
CA LEU A 198 9.04 -5.76 -8.23
C LEU A 198 9.37 -7.23 -8.45
N GLY A 199 8.54 -8.11 -7.87
CA GLY A 199 8.59 -9.55 -8.16
C GLY A 199 7.98 -9.84 -9.52
N ILE A 200 8.66 -10.63 -10.34
CA ILE A 200 8.14 -11.11 -11.62
C ILE A 200 8.25 -12.63 -11.71
N ARG A 201 7.27 -13.26 -12.36
CA ARG A 201 7.15 -14.73 -12.48
C ARG A 201 7.26 -15.43 -11.12
N THR A 202 6.69 -14.82 -10.07
CA THR A 202 6.72 -15.37 -8.71
C THR A 202 5.51 -16.24 -8.42
N PRO A 203 5.63 -17.28 -7.57
CA PRO A 203 4.49 -17.89 -6.91
C PRO A 203 3.92 -16.93 -5.83
N LEU A 204 2.74 -17.24 -5.30
CA LEU A 204 2.14 -16.47 -4.18
C LEU A 204 2.79 -16.78 -2.83
N GLU A 205 3.52 -17.88 -2.73
CA GLU A 205 4.15 -18.37 -1.51
C GLU A 205 5.67 -18.41 -1.64
N GLY A 206 6.35 -18.33 -0.51
CA GLY A 206 7.80 -18.33 -0.45
C GLY A 206 8.42 -16.95 -0.63
N ASP A 207 9.76 -16.90 -0.63
CA ASP A 207 10.50 -15.67 -0.85
C ASP A 207 10.52 -15.33 -2.35
N ALA A 208 9.82 -14.28 -2.74
CA ALA A 208 9.65 -13.89 -4.13
C ALA A 208 10.97 -13.60 -4.86
N ALA A 209 11.99 -13.13 -4.15
CA ALA A 209 13.31 -12.84 -4.72
C ALA A 209 14.03 -14.11 -5.21
N TYR A 210 13.73 -15.25 -4.60
CA TYR A 210 14.37 -16.54 -4.90
C TYR A 210 13.42 -17.52 -5.61
N MET A 211 12.13 -17.49 -5.26
CA MET A 211 11.12 -18.36 -5.88
C MET A 211 10.58 -17.82 -7.21
N GLY A 212 10.96 -16.63 -7.59
CA GLY A 212 10.76 -15.94 -8.85
C GLY A 212 11.99 -15.09 -9.15
N MET A 213 11.76 -13.83 -9.54
CA MET A 213 12.80 -12.81 -9.70
C MET A 213 12.34 -11.52 -9.01
N GLU A 214 13.25 -10.86 -8.32
CA GLU A 214 13.02 -9.50 -7.83
C GLU A 214 13.82 -8.48 -8.66
N LEU A 215 13.14 -7.48 -9.17
CA LEU A 215 13.75 -6.25 -9.66
C LEU A 215 13.72 -5.23 -8.54
N GLN A 216 14.86 -4.87 -8.00
CA GLN A 216 14.98 -4.00 -6.84
C GLN A 216 14.31 -2.64 -7.04
N ILE A 217 13.56 -2.15 -6.06
CA ILE A 217 13.04 -0.78 -5.97
C ILE A 217 13.59 -0.16 -4.70
N LEU A 218 14.55 0.78 -4.82
CA LEU A 218 15.34 1.27 -3.69
C LEU A 218 15.65 2.76 -3.82
N ASP A 219 15.64 3.46 -2.69
CA ASP A 219 16.29 4.78 -2.58
C ASP A 219 17.81 4.58 -2.52
N ASN A 220 18.45 4.57 -3.70
CA ASN A 220 19.88 4.26 -3.85
C ASN A 220 20.81 5.19 -3.06
N ASP A 221 20.37 6.43 -2.80
CA ASP A 221 21.18 7.48 -2.22
C ASP A 221 21.00 7.62 -0.71
N ALA A 222 20.12 6.79 -0.12
CA ALA A 222 19.95 6.75 1.33
C ALA A 222 21.24 6.27 2.03
N PRO A 223 21.72 6.97 3.07
CA PRO A 223 22.97 6.61 3.76
C PRO A 223 23.01 5.17 4.27
N VAL A 224 21.87 4.60 4.63
CA VAL A 224 21.76 3.21 5.10
C VAL A 224 22.13 2.19 4.02
N TYR A 225 22.12 2.56 2.74
CA TYR A 225 22.38 1.71 1.58
C TYR A 225 23.73 1.96 0.92
N GLU A 226 24.58 2.80 1.49
CA GLU A 226 25.90 3.15 0.92
C GLU A 226 26.79 1.92 0.65
N LYS A 227 26.67 0.87 1.46
CA LYS A 227 27.54 -0.33 1.44
C LYS A 227 26.90 -1.58 0.85
N LEU A 228 25.82 -1.44 0.11
CA LEU A 228 25.17 -2.57 -0.55
C LEU A 228 26.04 -3.15 -1.67
N ALA A 229 25.88 -4.46 -1.93
CA ALA A 229 26.46 -5.08 -3.11
C ALA A 229 25.81 -4.50 -4.40
N ILE A 230 26.55 -4.47 -5.50
CA ILE A 230 26.11 -3.81 -6.74
C ILE A 230 24.80 -4.33 -7.30
N TYR A 231 24.46 -5.59 -7.03
CA TYR A 231 23.21 -6.23 -7.46
C TYR A 231 22.00 -5.96 -6.55
N GLN A 232 22.17 -5.15 -5.50
CA GLN A 232 21.11 -4.79 -4.55
C GLN A 232 20.54 -3.38 -4.79
N TYR A 233 21.07 -2.64 -5.75
CA TYR A 233 20.58 -1.31 -6.09
C TYR A 233 19.40 -1.36 -7.06
N HIS A 234 18.63 -0.28 -7.08
CA HIS A 234 17.42 -0.13 -7.87
C HIS A 234 17.57 -0.61 -9.32
N GLY A 235 16.59 -1.38 -9.81
CA GLY A 235 16.52 -1.91 -11.16
C GLY A 235 17.33 -3.18 -11.41
N SER A 236 18.17 -3.62 -10.48
CA SER A 236 18.93 -4.88 -10.58
C SER A 236 17.99 -6.09 -10.52
N VAL A 237 18.31 -7.15 -11.26
CA VAL A 237 17.81 -8.50 -10.92
C VAL A 237 18.57 -8.93 -9.69
N TYR A 238 17.89 -8.90 -8.54
CA TYR A 238 18.49 -9.08 -7.23
C TYR A 238 19.33 -10.38 -7.14
N GLY A 239 20.57 -10.22 -6.72
CA GLY A 239 21.53 -11.34 -6.63
C GLY A 239 22.11 -11.83 -7.95
N VAL A 240 21.65 -11.33 -9.13
CA VAL A 240 21.98 -11.94 -10.45
C VAL A 240 22.60 -10.93 -11.43
N ILE A 241 21.93 -9.83 -11.75
CA ILE A 241 22.39 -8.82 -12.72
C ILE A 241 22.28 -7.42 -12.12
N PRO A 242 23.39 -6.68 -12.01
CA PRO A 242 23.36 -5.32 -11.49
C PRO A 242 22.85 -4.33 -12.55
N ALA A 243 22.06 -3.34 -12.12
CA ALA A 243 21.63 -2.24 -12.96
C ALA A 243 22.59 -1.04 -12.90
N LYS A 244 22.54 -0.17 -13.92
CA LYS A 244 23.21 1.12 -13.92
C LYS A 244 22.55 2.07 -12.93
N ARG A 245 23.32 2.83 -12.16
CA ARG A 245 22.86 3.78 -11.15
C ARG A 245 22.80 5.21 -11.69
N GLY A 246 22.15 6.12 -10.94
CA GLY A 246 22.15 7.57 -11.22
C GLY A 246 20.99 8.04 -12.11
N PHE A 247 19.93 7.26 -12.28
CA PHE A 247 18.78 7.60 -13.13
C PHE A 247 17.46 7.74 -12.36
N LEU A 248 17.47 7.55 -11.03
CA LEU A 248 16.33 7.87 -10.18
C LEU A 248 16.16 9.39 -10.08
N LYS A 249 14.92 9.83 -10.03
CA LYS A 249 14.58 11.19 -9.61
C LYS A 249 14.70 11.33 -8.09
N PRO A 250 14.81 12.55 -7.56
CA PRO A 250 14.82 12.80 -6.13
C PRO A 250 13.65 12.13 -5.40
N VAL A 251 13.89 11.73 -4.15
CA VAL A 251 12.85 11.19 -3.26
C VAL A 251 11.67 12.16 -3.19
N GLY A 252 10.44 11.63 -3.27
CA GLY A 252 9.21 12.41 -3.33
C GLY A 252 8.76 12.77 -4.76
N GLU A 253 9.56 12.48 -5.77
CA GLU A 253 9.17 12.64 -7.18
C GLU A 253 8.75 11.31 -7.82
N TRP A 254 7.89 11.39 -8.85
CA TRP A 254 7.44 10.22 -9.60
C TRP A 254 8.48 9.77 -10.60
N ASN A 255 8.89 8.51 -10.49
CA ASN A 255 9.70 7.81 -11.47
C ASN A 255 8.78 6.99 -12.40
N TYR A 256 9.16 6.86 -13.66
CA TYR A 256 8.52 5.96 -14.63
C TYR A 256 9.43 4.77 -14.91
N GLN A 257 8.88 3.57 -14.82
CA GLN A 257 9.63 2.35 -15.11
C GLN A 257 8.88 1.46 -16.11
N GLU A 258 9.63 0.94 -17.06
CA GLU A 258 9.20 -0.13 -17.97
C GLU A 258 10.09 -1.35 -17.74
N VAL A 259 9.45 -2.50 -17.64
CA VAL A 259 10.12 -3.80 -17.53
C VAL A 259 9.67 -4.68 -18.68
N ILE A 260 10.62 -5.20 -19.43
CA ILE A 260 10.39 -6.16 -20.50
C ILE A 260 10.97 -7.49 -20.04
N ALA A 261 10.13 -8.52 -19.99
CA ALA A 261 10.52 -9.92 -19.80
C ALA A 261 10.15 -10.69 -21.07
N ASP A 262 11.16 -11.17 -21.81
CA ASP A 262 11.00 -11.93 -23.03
C ASP A 262 11.91 -13.17 -22.98
N GLY A 263 11.33 -14.33 -22.72
CA GLY A 263 12.06 -15.53 -22.38
C GLY A 263 12.97 -15.32 -21.15
N ASP A 264 14.25 -15.58 -21.34
CA ASP A 264 15.29 -15.38 -20.31
C ASP A 264 15.92 -13.97 -20.38
N HIS A 265 15.43 -13.09 -21.26
CA HIS A 265 15.93 -11.73 -21.42
C HIS A 265 15.11 -10.74 -20.60
N ILE A 266 15.78 -10.00 -19.72
CA ILE A 266 15.18 -8.98 -18.88
C ILE A 266 15.77 -7.62 -19.22
N LYS A 267 14.89 -6.64 -19.44
CA LYS A 267 15.28 -5.25 -19.68
C LYS A 267 14.50 -4.31 -18.78
N VAL A 268 15.20 -3.38 -18.17
CA VAL A 268 14.61 -2.34 -17.32
C VAL A 268 14.96 -0.96 -17.88
N ILE A 269 13.92 -0.16 -18.13
CA ILE A 269 14.03 1.22 -18.60
C ILE A 269 13.48 2.13 -17.50
N LEU A 270 14.31 2.99 -16.96
CA LEU A 270 13.97 3.94 -15.91
C LEU A 270 14.05 5.37 -16.46
N ASN A 271 12.96 6.12 -16.36
CA ASN A 271 12.87 7.51 -16.83
C ASN A 271 13.40 7.70 -18.27
N GLY A 272 13.13 6.72 -19.16
CA GLY A 272 13.58 6.71 -20.56
C GLY A 272 14.98 6.14 -20.79
N THR A 273 15.74 5.80 -19.74
CA THR A 273 17.09 5.24 -19.87
C THR A 273 17.11 3.74 -19.59
N THR A 274 17.69 2.94 -20.48
CA THR A 274 17.94 1.51 -20.22
C THR A 274 19.02 1.35 -19.15
N ILE A 275 18.60 0.91 -17.95
CA ILE A 275 19.49 0.70 -16.81
C ILE A 275 19.92 -0.76 -16.66
N LEU A 276 19.15 -1.71 -17.19
CA LEU A 276 19.47 -3.12 -17.24
C LEU A 276 19.01 -3.69 -18.60
N ASP A 277 19.83 -4.51 -19.18
CA ASP A 277 19.57 -5.24 -20.44
C ASP A 277 20.43 -6.50 -20.40
N GLY A 278 19.84 -7.66 -20.09
CA GLY A 278 20.62 -8.87 -19.87
C GLY A 278 19.82 -10.17 -19.92
N ASN A 279 20.54 -11.27 -20.10
CA ASN A 279 19.98 -12.63 -20.11
C ASN A 279 20.29 -13.32 -18.78
N ILE A 280 19.24 -13.68 -18.02
CA ILE A 280 19.36 -14.28 -16.70
C ILE A 280 20.00 -15.65 -16.70
N ARG A 281 19.76 -16.46 -17.74
CA ARG A 281 20.37 -17.79 -17.89
C ARG A 281 21.88 -17.68 -18.09
N GLU A 282 22.32 -16.77 -18.95
CA GLU A 282 23.74 -16.54 -19.18
C GLU A 282 24.42 -15.95 -17.94
N ALA A 283 23.75 -15.03 -17.24
CA ALA A 283 24.27 -14.38 -16.05
C ALA A 283 24.43 -15.37 -14.87
N SER A 284 23.59 -16.40 -14.78
CA SER A 284 23.60 -17.38 -13.70
C SER A 284 24.28 -18.71 -14.01
N LYS A 285 24.80 -18.92 -15.24
CA LYS A 285 25.36 -20.21 -15.65
C LYS A 285 26.53 -20.73 -14.79
N ASN A 286 27.27 -19.84 -14.15
CA ASN A 286 28.38 -20.16 -13.26
C ASN A 286 28.06 -19.82 -11.77
N GLY A 287 26.78 -19.78 -11.44
CA GLY A 287 26.26 -19.33 -10.15
C GLY A 287 25.83 -17.86 -10.15
N THR A 288 25.06 -17.48 -9.16
CA THR A 288 24.55 -16.12 -8.97
C THR A 288 25.59 -15.23 -8.26
N MET A 289 25.45 -13.92 -8.35
CA MET A 289 26.38 -12.97 -7.75
C MET A 289 26.33 -13.00 -6.21
N ASP A 290 25.17 -13.29 -5.63
CA ASP A 290 24.99 -13.45 -4.19
C ASP A 290 25.36 -14.84 -3.66
N LYS A 291 25.72 -15.77 -4.57
CA LYS A 291 26.10 -17.15 -4.27
C LYS A 291 25.00 -17.97 -3.57
N ARG A 292 23.75 -17.58 -3.76
CA ARG A 292 22.59 -18.30 -3.27
C ARG A 292 21.89 -19.05 -4.39
N GLU A 293 21.11 -20.05 -4.02
CA GLU A 293 20.22 -20.73 -4.96
C GLU A 293 19.02 -19.84 -5.26
N HIS A 294 18.67 -19.70 -6.54
CA HIS A 294 17.50 -19.01 -7.04
C HIS A 294 16.62 -19.99 -7.82
N PRO A 295 15.90 -20.90 -7.12
CA PRO A 295 15.15 -21.97 -7.79
C PRO A 295 14.07 -21.47 -8.76
N GLY A 296 13.54 -20.27 -8.52
CA GLY A 296 12.53 -19.65 -9.38
C GLY A 296 13.07 -18.74 -10.49
N LEU A 297 14.39 -18.53 -10.58
CA LEU A 297 14.99 -17.57 -11.53
C LEU A 297 14.57 -17.82 -12.99
N LEU A 298 14.43 -19.07 -13.38
CA LEU A 298 14.09 -19.48 -14.73
C LEU A 298 12.61 -19.88 -14.89
N ASN A 299 11.75 -19.47 -13.96
CA ASN A 299 10.31 -19.64 -14.12
C ASN A 299 9.85 -18.98 -15.42
N LYS A 300 9.01 -19.66 -16.19
CA LYS A 300 8.46 -19.12 -17.44
C LYS A 300 7.26 -18.23 -17.19
N THR A 301 6.46 -18.54 -16.16
CA THR A 301 5.24 -17.83 -15.83
C THR A 301 5.10 -17.67 -14.32
N GLY A 302 4.33 -16.69 -13.89
CA GLY A 302 4.00 -16.42 -12.51
C GLY A 302 3.39 -15.04 -12.33
N HIS A 303 3.15 -14.68 -11.08
CA HIS A 303 2.56 -13.39 -10.73
C HIS A 303 3.59 -12.26 -10.83
N ILE A 304 3.09 -11.05 -11.05
CA ILE A 304 3.85 -9.82 -10.87
C ILE A 304 3.39 -9.19 -9.55
N GLY A 305 4.33 -8.69 -8.74
CA GLY A 305 3.93 -8.12 -7.46
C GLY A 305 4.89 -7.07 -6.91
N PHE A 306 4.37 -6.22 -6.02
CA PHE A 306 5.18 -5.30 -5.23
C PHE A 306 5.55 -5.97 -3.91
N LEU A 307 6.85 -6.05 -3.63
CA LEU A 307 7.42 -6.78 -2.50
C LEU A 307 7.70 -5.81 -1.35
N GLY A 308 6.92 -5.91 -0.27
CA GLY A 308 7.01 -4.98 0.85
C GLY A 308 8.18 -5.28 1.79
N HIS A 309 9.01 -4.28 2.09
CA HIS A 309 10.14 -4.34 3.02
C HIS A 309 10.03 -3.33 4.19
N GLY A 310 8.80 -3.00 4.59
CA GLY A 310 8.57 -2.12 5.74
C GLY A 310 8.76 -0.62 5.45
N SER A 311 8.90 -0.22 4.18
CA SER A 311 9.02 1.18 3.78
C SER A 311 7.80 1.64 3.00
N LYS A 312 7.42 2.92 3.16
CA LYS A 312 6.34 3.53 2.41
C LYS A 312 6.78 3.82 0.97
N VAL A 313 6.09 3.23 0.00
CA VAL A 313 6.27 3.48 -1.44
C VAL A 313 4.90 3.68 -2.06
N LYS A 314 4.82 4.48 -3.12
CA LYS A 314 3.58 4.69 -3.88
C LYS A 314 3.75 4.20 -5.30
N PHE A 315 2.67 3.63 -5.86
CA PHE A 315 2.61 3.15 -7.25
C PHE A 315 1.35 3.66 -7.93
N ARG A 316 1.39 3.90 -9.24
CA ARG A 316 0.23 4.31 -10.05
C ARG A 316 0.39 3.97 -11.52
N ASN A 317 -0.70 4.13 -12.28
CA ASN A 317 -0.72 4.04 -13.75
C ASN A 317 -0.13 2.71 -14.24
N ILE A 318 -0.58 1.59 -13.63
CA ILE A 318 0.00 0.27 -13.87
C ILE A 318 -0.71 -0.40 -15.03
N ARG A 319 0.06 -0.80 -16.04
CA ARG A 319 -0.42 -1.45 -17.24
C ARG A 319 0.55 -2.47 -17.78
N ILE A 320 0.03 -3.42 -18.53
CA ILE A 320 0.79 -4.54 -19.07
C ILE A 320 0.38 -4.81 -20.51
N LYS A 321 1.35 -5.29 -21.29
CA LYS A 321 1.16 -5.89 -22.63
C LYS A 321 1.81 -7.26 -22.62
N GLU A 322 1.06 -8.30 -22.94
CA GLU A 322 1.61 -9.63 -23.11
C GLU A 322 2.30 -9.74 -24.49
N LEU A 323 3.50 -10.31 -24.50
CA LEU A 323 4.26 -10.60 -25.71
C LEU A 323 3.92 -12.03 -26.18
N LYS A 324 3.77 -12.19 -27.50
CA LYS A 324 3.43 -13.48 -28.13
C LYS A 324 4.69 -14.29 -28.43
#